data_0669c4b34e8e58357c873140f0c7371b
#
_entry.id   0669c4b34e8e58357c873140f0c7371b
#
_cell.length_a   1.000
_cell.length_b   1.000
_cell.length_c   1.000
_cell.angle_alpha   90.00
_cell.angle_beta   90.00
_cell.angle_gamma   90.00
#
_symmetry.space_group_name_H-M   'P 1'
#
loop_
_entity.id
_entity.type
_entity.pdbx_description
1 polymer ?
#
loop_
_entity_poly.entity_id
_entity_poly.type
_entity_poly.pdbx_seq_one_letter_code
_entity_poly.pdbx_strand_id
1 'polypeptide(L)'
;MKISPFATSLFKRAAAPALSGVVCALLAGCATGPKLDYTDYAGEPVKSFYMNNFDGWTVISKDQVVIWSGMNKAYLLTLTGYCPDLQHVNAIAVTSTGNTVDRFEKVIVGKDRCFINEIRPLDTKQMKEDRKLMREQMKKPQEPPPPEPAPPEPKTESKT
;
A
#
# COMPACT_ATOMS: atom_id res chain seq x y z
N MET A 1 18.42 -29.32 -44.07
CA MET A 1 17.62 -29.85 -45.19
C MET A 1 16.19 -29.39 -45.04
N LYS A 2 15.67 -28.72 -46.13
CA LYS A 2 14.30 -28.27 -46.44
C LYS A 2 13.69 -27.12 -45.63
N ILE A 3 13.84 -25.97 -46.23
CA ILE A 3 13.12 -24.74 -46.15
C ILE A 3 11.76 -24.94 -46.90
N SER A 4 10.65 -24.49 -46.35
CA SER A 4 9.41 -24.29 -47.09
C SER A 4 8.84 -22.93 -46.75
N PRO A 5 8.58 -22.10 -47.77
CA PRO A 5 7.88 -20.82 -47.61
C PRO A 5 6.41 -20.98 -48.02
N PHE A 6 5.49 -20.43 -47.27
CA PHE A 6 4.09 -20.15 -47.66
C PHE A 6 3.54 -19.15 -46.64
N ALA A 7 2.80 -18.15 -46.90
CA ALA A 7 2.25 -17.54 -48.12
C ALA A 7 1.75 -16.16 -47.68
N THR A 8 1.99 -15.21 -48.55
CA THR A 8 1.48 -13.83 -48.46
C THR A 8 -0.05 -13.86 -48.66
N SER A 9 -0.81 -13.42 -47.66
CA SER A 9 -2.22 -13.15 -47.85
C SER A 9 -2.48 -11.65 -47.70
N LEU A 10 -2.72 -11.02 -48.87
CA LEU A 10 -3.28 -9.70 -49.00
C LEU A 10 -4.66 -9.68 -48.33
N PHE A 11 -4.85 -8.95 -47.27
CA PHE A 11 -6.19 -8.52 -46.85
C PHE A 11 -6.39 -7.04 -47.13
N LYS A 12 -7.32 -6.84 -48.05
CA LYS A 12 -7.86 -5.61 -48.58
C LYS A 12 -8.26 -4.63 -47.47
N ARG A 13 -7.91 -3.37 -47.71
CA ARG A 13 -8.43 -2.18 -47.03
C ARG A 13 -9.98 -2.19 -47.09
N ALA A 14 -10.61 -2.14 -45.96
CA ALA A 14 -11.95 -1.61 -45.79
C ALA A 14 -11.87 -0.52 -44.70
N ALA A 15 -12.09 0.70 -45.15
CA ALA A 15 -12.27 1.88 -44.33
C ALA A 15 -13.62 1.80 -43.61
N ALA A 16 -13.64 1.94 -42.33
CA ALA A 16 -14.85 2.33 -41.60
C ALA A 16 -14.42 3.19 -40.39
N PRO A 17 -15.11 4.32 -40.17
CA PRO A 17 -14.63 5.39 -39.33
C PRO A 17 -15.20 5.36 -37.92
N ALA A 18 -14.48 6.00 -37.01
CA ALA A 18 -14.99 6.82 -35.91
C ALA A 18 -16.07 6.21 -35.00
N LEU A 19 -15.65 5.40 -34.00
CA LEU A 19 -16.40 5.18 -32.75
C LEU A 19 -15.48 4.73 -31.62
N SER A 20 -14.27 5.28 -31.52
CA SER A 20 -13.24 4.87 -30.55
C SER A 20 -12.85 5.97 -29.55
N GLY A 21 -13.78 6.87 -29.23
CA GLY A 21 -13.46 8.06 -28.42
C GLY A 21 -14.04 8.11 -26.99
N VAL A 22 -14.88 7.16 -26.56
CA VAL A 22 -15.67 7.34 -25.31
C VAL A 22 -15.36 6.31 -24.20
N VAL A 23 -14.56 5.28 -24.45
CA VAL A 23 -14.37 4.19 -23.45
C VAL A 23 -13.19 4.41 -22.49
N CYS A 24 -12.32 5.40 -22.71
CA CYS A 24 -11.14 5.62 -21.85
C CYS A 24 -11.36 6.45 -20.56
N ALA A 25 -12.55 6.97 -20.31
CA ALA A 25 -12.81 7.87 -19.18
C ALA A 25 -13.23 7.17 -17.86
N LEU A 26 -13.38 5.84 -17.83
CA LEU A 26 -13.89 5.13 -16.65
C LEU A 26 -12.84 4.38 -15.82
N LEU A 27 -11.54 4.54 -16.09
CA LEU A 27 -10.48 3.85 -15.35
C LEU A 27 -9.73 4.71 -14.33
N ALA A 28 -10.16 5.91 -14.04
CA ALA A 28 -9.51 6.83 -13.09
C ALA A 28 -10.00 6.68 -11.64
N GLY A 29 -10.41 5.50 -11.21
CA GLY A 29 -11.06 5.29 -9.91
C GLY A 29 -10.41 4.28 -8.96
N CYS A 30 -9.11 3.99 -9.06
CA CYS A 30 -8.41 3.33 -7.96
C CYS A 30 -7.96 4.39 -6.94
N ALA A 31 -8.91 4.97 -6.22
CA ALA A 31 -8.60 5.74 -5.03
C ALA A 31 -7.96 4.79 -4.01
N THR A 32 -6.65 4.88 -3.84
CA THR A 32 -5.95 4.29 -2.69
C THR A 32 -6.55 4.93 -1.45
N GLY A 33 -7.37 4.18 -0.72
CA GLY A 33 -7.96 4.65 0.53
C GLY A 33 -6.87 5.12 1.50
N PRO A 34 -7.22 5.95 2.49
CA PRO A 34 -6.28 6.47 3.47
C PRO A 34 -5.55 5.30 4.15
N LYS A 35 -4.22 5.31 4.07
CA LYS A 35 -3.37 4.34 4.75
C LYS A 35 -3.11 4.83 6.16
N LEU A 36 -3.24 3.92 7.13
CA LEU A 36 -2.85 4.19 8.50
C LEU A 36 -1.32 4.39 8.55
N ASP A 37 -0.87 5.49 9.14
CA ASP A 37 0.54 5.68 9.45
C ASP A 37 0.83 5.03 10.81
N TYR A 38 1.60 3.97 10.81
CA TYR A 38 1.91 3.23 12.03
C TYR A 38 2.86 4.00 12.95
N THR A 39 3.59 4.98 12.44
CA THR A 39 4.51 5.79 13.24
C THR A 39 3.79 6.70 14.23
N ASP A 40 2.56 7.12 13.90
CA ASP A 40 1.72 7.95 14.77
C ASP A 40 1.27 7.22 16.06
N TYR A 41 1.29 5.88 16.03
CA TYR A 41 0.89 5.04 17.15
C TYR A 41 2.07 4.48 17.94
N ALA A 42 3.30 4.88 17.56
CA ALA A 42 4.51 4.38 18.20
C ALA A 42 4.75 5.06 19.54
N GLY A 43 4.78 4.25 20.59
CA GLY A 43 5.15 4.70 21.93
C GLY A 43 6.65 4.88 22.12
N GLU A 44 7.07 5.09 23.37
CA GLU A 44 8.48 5.23 23.72
C GLU A 44 9.29 3.97 23.42
N PRO A 45 10.55 4.11 23.00
CA PRO A 45 11.41 2.97 22.72
C PRO A 45 11.59 2.06 23.94
N VAL A 46 11.52 0.76 23.71
CA VAL A 46 11.74 -0.27 24.73
C VAL A 46 12.99 -1.10 24.42
N LYS A 47 13.58 -1.69 25.43
CA LYS A 47 14.79 -2.52 25.26
C LYS A 47 14.50 -3.86 24.62
N SER A 48 13.34 -4.43 24.92
CA SER A 48 12.91 -5.75 24.45
C SER A 48 11.42 -5.92 24.61
N PHE A 49 10.86 -6.93 23.96
CA PHE A 49 9.49 -7.37 24.17
C PHE A 49 9.40 -8.91 24.17
N TYR A 50 8.37 -9.42 24.81
CA TYR A 50 8.10 -10.85 24.83
C TYR A 50 7.17 -11.23 23.68
N MET A 51 7.65 -12.09 22.79
CA MET A 51 6.92 -12.57 21.61
C MET A 51 6.33 -13.96 21.88
N ASN A 52 5.07 -14.01 22.33
CA ASN A 52 4.38 -15.28 22.55
C ASN A 52 4.10 -16.01 21.24
N ASN A 53 3.59 -15.26 20.26
CA ASN A 53 3.23 -15.74 18.92
C ASN A 53 3.71 -14.72 17.89
N PHE A 54 4.08 -15.23 16.74
CA PHE A 54 4.30 -14.41 15.56
C PHE A 54 3.05 -14.50 14.67
N ASP A 55 2.16 -13.50 14.77
CA ASP A 55 0.88 -13.53 14.06
C ASP A 55 0.96 -12.89 12.67
N GLY A 56 2.02 -12.16 12.40
CA GLY A 56 2.24 -11.54 11.10
C GLY A 56 3.12 -10.30 11.17
N TRP A 57 3.29 -9.68 10.02
CA TRP A 57 4.06 -8.44 9.87
C TRP A 57 3.44 -7.50 8.87
N THR A 58 3.86 -6.24 8.93
CA THR A 58 3.51 -5.21 7.95
C THR A 58 4.75 -4.37 7.66
N VAL A 59 5.20 -4.34 6.43
CA VAL A 59 6.33 -3.52 6.01
C VAL A 59 5.88 -2.07 5.86
N ILE A 60 6.59 -1.15 6.50
CA ILE A 60 6.31 0.29 6.45
C ILE A 60 7.26 0.98 5.46
N SER A 61 8.55 0.70 5.59
CA SER A 61 9.59 1.28 4.75
C SER A 61 10.71 0.27 4.48
N LYS A 62 11.82 0.73 3.94
CA LYS A 62 13.00 -0.10 3.64
C LYS A 62 13.74 -0.59 4.90
N ASP A 63 13.47 0.04 6.02
CA ASP A 63 14.13 -0.16 7.30
C ASP A 63 13.14 -0.29 8.46
N GLN A 64 11.84 -0.29 8.19
CA GLN A 64 10.82 -0.38 9.23
C GLN A 64 9.79 -1.47 8.94
N VAL A 65 9.51 -2.25 9.97
CA VAL A 65 8.53 -3.33 9.93
C VAL A 65 7.75 -3.40 11.23
N VAL A 66 6.45 -3.57 11.13
CA VAL A 66 5.59 -3.87 12.29
C VAL A 66 5.49 -5.37 12.46
N ILE A 67 5.72 -5.84 13.68
CA ILE A 67 5.54 -7.23 14.07
C ILE A 67 4.29 -7.33 14.95
N TRP A 68 3.40 -8.23 14.60
CA TRP A 68 2.20 -8.54 15.37
C TRP A 68 2.47 -9.75 16.26
N SER A 69 2.31 -9.55 17.57
CA SER A 69 2.54 -10.58 18.58
C SER A 69 1.30 -10.74 19.46
N GLY A 70 0.42 -11.64 19.06
CA GLY A 70 -0.89 -11.81 19.67
C GLY A 70 -1.92 -10.78 19.23
N MET A 71 -3.18 -10.97 19.64
CA MET A 71 -4.34 -10.23 19.12
C MET A 71 -4.30 -8.70 19.33
N ASN A 72 -3.55 -8.23 20.31
CA ASN A 72 -3.57 -6.83 20.75
C ASN A 72 -2.17 -6.24 20.99
N LYS A 73 -1.12 -6.89 20.49
CA LYS A 73 0.24 -6.41 20.67
C LYS A 73 0.91 -6.28 19.31
N ALA A 74 1.45 -5.11 19.04
CA ALA A 74 2.24 -4.85 17.86
C ALA A 74 3.44 -3.99 18.22
N TYR A 75 4.54 -4.21 17.53
CA TYR A 75 5.79 -3.51 17.76
C TYR A 75 6.35 -3.03 16.43
N LEU A 76 6.70 -1.75 16.37
CA LEU A 76 7.45 -1.18 15.27
C LEU A 76 8.92 -1.45 15.51
N LEU A 77 9.54 -2.17 14.61
CA LEU A 77 10.98 -2.41 14.58
C LEU A 77 11.61 -1.50 13.53
N THR A 78 12.58 -0.69 13.95
CA THR A 78 13.47 0.02 13.05
C THR A 78 14.75 -0.79 12.92
N LEU A 79 15.14 -1.09 11.70
CA LEU A 79 16.31 -1.91 11.39
C LEU A 79 17.55 -1.03 11.20
N THR A 80 18.71 -1.60 11.41
CA THR A 80 19.99 -0.91 11.19
C THR A 80 20.27 -0.86 9.70
N GLY A 81 20.16 0.34 9.12
CA GLY A 81 20.40 0.56 7.71
C GLY A 81 19.34 -0.03 6.78
N TYR A 82 19.66 -0.07 5.51
CA TYR A 82 18.80 -0.63 4.47
C TYR A 82 18.77 -2.17 4.55
N CYS A 83 17.58 -2.73 4.65
CA CYS A 83 17.36 -4.17 4.59
C CYS A 83 16.89 -4.53 3.17
N PRO A 84 17.76 -5.11 2.33
CA PRO A 84 17.38 -5.52 0.98
C PRO A 84 16.15 -6.43 1.04
N ASP A 85 15.37 -6.41 0.01
CA ASP A 85 14.21 -7.29 -0.19
C ASP A 85 13.06 -7.17 0.83
N LEU A 86 13.19 -6.39 1.93
CA LEU A 86 12.14 -6.27 2.95
C LEU A 86 10.76 -5.91 2.35
N GLN A 87 10.74 -5.08 1.31
CA GLN A 87 9.50 -4.64 0.66
C GLN A 87 8.92 -5.67 -0.31
N HIS A 88 9.69 -6.69 -0.68
CA HIS A 88 9.34 -7.64 -1.74
C HIS A 88 9.18 -9.09 -1.26
N VAL A 89 9.41 -9.36 0.03
CA VAL A 89 9.33 -10.72 0.56
C VAL A 89 7.91 -11.14 0.93
N ASN A 90 7.65 -12.43 0.75
CA ASN A 90 6.40 -13.07 1.15
C ASN A 90 6.47 -13.71 2.55
N ALA A 91 7.66 -13.76 3.15
CA ALA A 91 7.87 -14.29 4.48
C ALA A 91 9.07 -13.64 5.15
N ILE A 92 8.94 -13.35 6.43
CA ILE A 92 10.05 -12.94 7.30
C ILE A 92 10.06 -13.83 8.55
N ALA A 93 11.21 -13.87 9.21
CA ALA A 93 11.31 -14.44 10.55
C ALA A 93 12.01 -13.43 11.47
N VAL A 94 11.74 -13.55 12.76
CA VAL A 94 12.41 -12.73 13.79
C VAL A 94 13.11 -13.70 14.73
N THR A 95 14.40 -13.50 14.95
CA THR A 95 15.12 -14.28 15.95
C THR A 95 14.71 -13.84 17.36
N SER A 96 14.74 -14.76 18.29
CA SER A 96 14.42 -14.48 19.70
C SER A 96 15.17 -15.42 20.61
N THR A 97 15.58 -14.92 21.75
CA THR A 97 16.20 -15.71 22.82
C THR A 97 15.19 -15.87 23.96
N GLY A 98 14.76 -17.10 24.23
CA GLY A 98 13.74 -17.37 25.27
C GLY A 98 12.42 -16.63 25.03
N ASN A 99 11.95 -16.55 23.77
CA ASN A 99 10.79 -15.79 23.33
C ASN A 99 10.92 -14.25 23.56
N THR A 100 12.11 -13.75 23.87
CA THR A 100 12.37 -12.33 24.02
C THR A 100 13.07 -11.82 22.76
N VAL A 101 12.55 -10.74 22.20
CA VAL A 101 13.16 -10.01 21.07
C VAL A 101 13.75 -8.72 21.61
N ASP A 102 15.03 -8.52 21.38
CA ASP A 102 15.77 -7.32 21.76
C ASP A 102 16.56 -6.75 20.56
N ARG A 103 17.39 -5.73 20.79
CA ARG A 103 18.19 -5.09 19.74
C ARG A 103 19.32 -5.98 19.18
N PHE A 104 19.67 -7.07 19.84
CA PHE A 104 20.69 -8.00 19.35
C PHE A 104 20.11 -9.06 18.43
N GLU A 105 18.80 -9.16 18.43
CA GLU A 105 18.06 -10.04 17.55
C GLU A 105 17.96 -9.47 16.11
N LYS A 106 17.50 -10.28 15.18
CA LYS A 106 17.52 -9.98 13.74
C LYS A 106 16.17 -10.29 13.11
N VAL A 107 15.83 -9.49 12.12
CA VAL A 107 14.78 -9.81 11.17
C VAL A 107 15.44 -10.52 9.99
N ILE A 108 14.99 -11.73 9.69
CA ILE A 108 15.47 -12.55 8.58
C ILE A 108 14.53 -12.33 7.40
N VAL A 109 15.09 -11.87 6.29
CA VAL A 109 14.38 -11.50 5.07
C VAL A 109 15.03 -12.27 3.91
N GLY A 110 14.44 -13.40 3.54
CA GLY A 110 15.06 -14.27 2.56
C GLY A 110 16.44 -14.79 3.01
N LYS A 111 17.49 -14.29 2.41
CA LYS A 111 18.90 -14.62 2.76
C LYS A 111 19.54 -13.59 3.69
N ASP A 112 18.93 -12.42 3.83
CA ASP A 112 19.48 -11.31 4.58
C ASP A 112 19.09 -11.38 6.06
N ARG A 113 19.97 -10.83 6.88
CA ARG A 113 19.82 -10.74 8.33
C ARG A 113 19.97 -9.29 8.75
N CYS A 114 18.84 -8.62 8.97
CA CYS A 114 18.80 -7.22 9.31
C CYS A 114 18.74 -7.05 10.82
N PHE A 115 19.69 -6.31 11.39
CA PHE A 115 19.74 -6.08 12.82
C PHE A 115 18.67 -5.10 13.27
N ILE A 116 18.11 -5.32 14.45
CA ILE A 116 17.15 -4.41 15.08
C ILE A 116 17.94 -3.27 15.72
N ASN A 117 17.59 -2.03 15.36
CA ASN A 117 18.14 -0.82 15.97
C ASN A 117 17.26 -0.32 17.11
N GLU A 118 15.95 -0.27 16.88
CA GLU A 118 14.99 0.28 17.82
C GLU A 118 13.69 -0.52 17.81
N ILE A 119 13.05 -0.59 18.98
CA ILE A 119 11.78 -1.29 19.19
C ILE A 119 10.82 -0.32 19.86
N ARG A 120 9.64 -0.08 19.27
CA ARG A 120 8.57 0.74 19.83
C ARG A 120 7.27 -0.04 19.90
N PRO A 121 6.59 -0.10 21.06
CA PRO A 121 5.25 -0.66 21.13
C PRO A 121 4.26 0.23 20.39
N LEU A 122 3.27 -0.37 19.74
CA LEU A 122 2.20 0.37 19.06
C LEU A 122 0.91 0.36 19.89
N ASP A 123 0.21 1.50 19.92
CA ASP A 123 -1.13 1.57 20.48
C ASP A 123 -2.16 0.93 19.54
N THR A 124 -2.31 -0.38 19.69
CA THR A 124 -3.24 -1.17 18.86
C THR A 124 -4.71 -0.86 19.13
N LYS A 125 -5.07 -0.27 20.28
CA LYS A 125 -6.44 0.14 20.58
C LYS A 125 -6.81 1.35 19.73
N GLN A 126 -6.01 2.40 19.80
CA GLN A 126 -6.19 3.60 18.99
C GLN A 126 -6.18 3.27 17.49
N MET A 127 -5.24 2.44 17.03
CA MET A 127 -5.22 1.96 15.64
C MET A 127 -6.53 1.30 15.20
N LYS A 128 -7.17 0.52 16.06
CA LYS A 128 -8.44 -0.15 15.74
C LYS A 128 -9.59 0.84 15.65
N GLU A 129 -9.62 1.82 16.54
CA GLU A 129 -10.63 2.89 16.55
C GLU A 129 -10.52 3.75 15.28
N ASP A 130 -9.32 4.22 14.96
CA ASP A 130 -9.09 5.04 13.76
C ASP A 130 -9.40 4.27 12.48
N ARG A 131 -9.02 3.01 12.41
CA ARG A 131 -9.39 2.14 11.28
C ARG A 131 -10.91 1.98 11.14
N LYS A 132 -11.64 1.91 12.25
CA LYS A 132 -13.10 1.85 12.23
C LYS A 132 -13.69 3.15 11.69
N LEU A 133 -13.22 4.30 12.19
CA LEU A 133 -13.64 5.61 11.73
C LEU A 133 -13.37 5.82 10.23
N MET A 134 -12.20 5.45 9.75
CA MET A 134 -11.86 5.50 8.32
C MET A 134 -12.81 4.65 7.48
N ARG A 135 -13.17 3.44 7.94
CA ARG A 135 -14.12 2.58 7.24
C ARG A 135 -15.53 3.17 7.21
N GLU A 136 -15.96 3.83 8.26
CA GLU A 136 -17.27 4.50 8.34
C GLU A 136 -17.31 5.70 7.40
N GLN A 137 -16.23 6.48 7.33
CA GLN A 137 -16.09 7.58 6.38
C GLN A 137 -16.16 7.12 4.92
N MET A 138 -15.49 6.01 4.59
CA MET A 138 -15.55 5.44 3.24
C MET A 138 -16.92 4.85 2.88
N LYS A 139 -17.75 4.50 3.87
CA LYS A 139 -19.11 4.00 3.65
C LYS A 139 -20.15 5.09 3.46
N LYS A 140 -19.85 6.33 3.87
CA LYS A 140 -20.74 7.47 3.58
C LYS A 140 -20.71 7.72 2.07
N PRO A 141 -21.87 7.74 1.39
CA PRO A 141 -21.92 8.15 -0.01
C PRO A 141 -21.25 9.52 -0.14
N GLN A 142 -20.29 9.65 -1.02
CA GLN A 142 -19.77 10.96 -1.38
C GLN A 142 -20.94 11.75 -1.98
N GLU A 143 -21.37 12.80 -1.29
CA GLU A 143 -22.31 13.76 -1.85
C GLU A 143 -21.70 14.29 -3.16
N PRO A 144 -22.43 14.21 -4.28
CA PRO A 144 -21.88 14.68 -5.54
C PRO A 144 -21.42 16.12 -5.41
N PRO A 145 -20.29 16.49 -5.99
CA PRO A 145 -19.80 17.88 -5.93
C PRO A 145 -20.91 18.83 -6.41
N PRO A 146 -21.04 20.01 -5.80
CA PRO A 146 -22.02 21.00 -6.24
C PRO A 146 -21.89 21.23 -7.74
N PRO A 147 -23.01 21.36 -8.48
CA PRO A 147 -22.96 21.60 -9.90
C PRO A 147 -22.10 22.83 -10.20
N GLU A 148 -21.14 22.66 -11.05
CA GLU A 148 -20.26 23.75 -11.51
C GLU A 148 -21.12 24.86 -12.08
N PRO A 149 -20.89 26.15 -11.72
CA PRO A 149 -21.66 27.26 -12.23
C PRO A 149 -21.66 27.24 -13.76
N ALA A 150 -22.86 27.28 -14.34
CA ALA A 150 -23.01 27.27 -15.81
C ALA A 150 -22.15 28.35 -16.46
N PRO A 151 -21.47 28.06 -17.57
CA PRO A 151 -20.73 29.10 -18.30
C PRO A 151 -21.64 30.26 -18.67
N PRO A 152 -21.16 31.52 -18.56
CA PRO A 152 -21.96 32.68 -18.90
C PRO A 152 -22.42 32.59 -20.37
N GLU A 153 -23.74 32.75 -20.58
CA GLU A 153 -24.32 32.75 -21.91
C GLU A 153 -23.67 33.84 -22.80
N PRO A 154 -23.33 33.51 -24.04
CA PRO A 154 -22.76 34.49 -24.96
C PRO A 154 -23.78 35.60 -25.22
N LYS A 155 -23.44 36.82 -24.83
CA LYS A 155 -24.24 38.01 -25.16
C LYS A 155 -24.30 38.16 -26.67
N THR A 156 -25.46 37.91 -27.24
CA THR A 156 -25.75 38.26 -28.63
C THR A 156 -25.77 39.78 -28.79
N GLU A 157 -24.67 40.30 -29.34
CA GLU A 157 -24.59 41.68 -29.79
C GLU A 157 -25.49 41.82 -31.04
N SER A 158 -26.67 42.43 -30.85
CA SER A 158 -27.51 42.83 -31.99
C SER A 158 -26.90 44.05 -32.61
N LYS A 159 -26.35 43.89 -33.81
CA LYS A 159 -25.96 44.98 -34.72
C LYS A 159 -27.20 45.55 -35.36
N THR A 160 -27.53 46.80 -35.08
CA THR A 160 -28.40 47.70 -35.88
C THR A 160 -27.55 48.41 -36.89
#